data_3e252be52cb7248149c0cbe97c7c117f
#
_entry.id   3e252be52cb7248149c0cbe97c7c117f
#
_cell.length_a   1.000
_cell.length_b   1.000
_cell.length_c   1.000
_cell.angle_alpha   90.00
_cell.angle_beta   90.00
_cell.angle_gamma   90.00
#
_symmetry.space_group_name_H-M   'P 1'
#
loop_
_entity.id
_entity.type
_entity.pdbx_description
1 polymer ?
#
loop_
_entity_poly.entity_id
_entity_poly.type
_entity_poly.pdbx_seq_one_letter_code
_entity_poly.pdbx_strand_id
1 'polypeptide(L)'
;MKKENIIDSFVSISHIKDHKENKFKTIKKISFNDIYKMSRNIEKFKKTNEFKLIFESKNLTKVFYSFLKRDSKFFVPKAVAASSEMNVREFDGGKLTINKSNKKNGTIYINIILNEMIDKSIKKLYVGNEDVFKSLDLLEFIDNQTQIMIKQSDRIYKLIIDPNVEIFIR
;
A
#
# COMPACT_ATOMS: atom_id res chain seq x y z
N MET A 1 -23.48 23.89 5.91
CA MET A 1 -22.90 23.08 6.99
C MET A 1 -21.49 22.74 6.58
N LYS A 2 -20.49 23.21 7.31
CA LYS A 2 -19.07 23.19 6.90
C LYS A 2 -18.48 21.79 7.03
N LYS A 3 -17.87 21.27 5.99
CA LYS A 3 -17.17 19.99 5.92
C LYS A 3 -16.00 19.86 6.94
N GLU A 4 -15.56 20.96 7.51
CA GLU A 4 -14.47 21.03 8.51
C GLU A 4 -14.82 20.33 9.85
N ASN A 5 -16.08 20.39 10.27
CA ASN A 5 -16.48 19.86 11.59
C ASN A 5 -16.53 18.31 11.69
N ILE A 6 -16.57 17.63 10.56
CA ILE A 6 -16.59 16.15 10.55
C ILE A 6 -15.17 15.59 10.74
N ILE A 7 -14.17 16.28 10.21
CA ILE A 7 -12.77 15.86 10.28
C ILE A 7 -12.22 16.00 11.69
N ASP A 8 -12.54 17.11 12.37
CA ASP A 8 -12.11 17.35 13.75
C ASP A 8 -12.77 16.39 14.74
N SER A 9 -14.02 15.97 14.49
CA SER A 9 -14.72 14.99 15.31
C SER A 9 -14.10 13.60 15.25
N PHE A 10 -13.63 13.17 14.08
CA PHE A 10 -12.96 11.87 13.92
C PHE A 10 -11.59 11.80 14.62
N VAL A 11 -10.85 12.89 14.61
CA VAL A 11 -9.55 12.98 15.29
C VAL A 11 -9.74 12.97 16.81
N SER A 12 -10.79 13.61 17.32
CA SER A 12 -11.06 13.69 18.76
C SER A 12 -11.53 12.36 19.37
N ILE A 13 -12.27 11.54 18.61
CA ILE A 13 -12.81 10.26 19.13
C ILE A 13 -11.72 9.19 19.28
N SER A 14 -10.66 9.23 18.46
CA SER A 14 -9.53 8.28 18.59
C SER A 14 -8.69 8.52 19.85
N HIS A 15 -8.76 9.73 20.46
CA HIS A 15 -7.99 10.09 21.66
C HIS A 15 -8.62 9.64 22.99
N ILE A 16 -9.88 9.22 22.99
CA ILE A 16 -10.60 8.92 24.26
C ILE A 16 -10.43 7.45 24.68
N LYS A 17 -10.02 6.54 23.81
CA LYS A 17 -9.94 5.09 24.10
C LYS A 17 -8.60 4.55 24.57
N ASP A 18 -7.52 5.29 24.45
CA ASP A 18 -6.17 4.81 24.80
C ASP A 18 -5.66 5.29 26.18
N HIS A 19 -6.55 5.80 27.05
CA HIS A 19 -6.20 6.18 28.42
C HIS A 19 -6.38 5.02 29.40
N LYS A 20 -5.52 4.00 29.31
CA LYS A 20 -5.13 3.19 30.49
C LYS A 20 -3.75 2.62 30.27
N GLU A 21 -2.86 3.09 31.14
CA GLU A 21 -1.55 2.51 31.51
C GLU A 21 -0.32 2.84 30.65
N ASN A 22 0.54 3.59 31.28
CA ASN A 22 2.00 3.59 31.27
C ASN A 22 2.78 4.71 30.59
N LYS A 23 3.49 5.42 31.52
CA LYS A 23 4.72 6.21 31.31
C LYS A 23 4.71 7.24 30.19
N PHE A 24 4.63 8.48 30.60
CA PHE A 24 4.84 9.69 29.80
C PHE A 24 6.10 9.64 28.93
N LYS A 25 6.07 8.94 27.82
CA LYS A 25 6.80 9.33 26.62
C LYS A 25 5.88 10.31 25.90
N THR A 26 6.37 11.51 25.63
CA THR A 26 5.67 12.51 24.83
C THR A 26 5.39 11.87 23.46
N ILE A 27 4.20 11.28 23.30
CA ILE A 27 3.78 10.68 22.03
C ILE A 27 3.60 11.86 21.10
N LYS A 28 4.51 12.02 20.18
CA LYS A 28 4.45 13.05 19.15
C LYS A 28 3.15 12.79 18.37
N LYS A 29 2.16 13.64 18.56
CA LYS A 29 0.85 13.51 17.89
C LYS A 29 1.07 13.66 16.39
N ILE A 30 0.78 12.62 15.61
CA ILE A 30 0.81 12.68 14.15
C ILE A 30 -0.50 13.32 13.70
N SER A 31 -0.41 14.47 13.01
CA SER A 31 -1.57 15.14 12.46
C SER A 31 -2.01 14.48 11.15
N PHE A 32 -3.26 14.70 10.78
CA PHE A 32 -3.80 14.28 9.49
C PHE A 32 -2.98 14.83 8.30
N ASN A 33 -2.51 16.07 8.41
CA ASN A 33 -1.66 16.70 7.41
C ASN A 33 -0.28 16.03 7.30
N ASP A 34 0.26 15.53 8.42
CA ASP A 34 1.53 14.79 8.40
C ASP A 34 1.36 13.45 7.69
N ILE A 35 0.26 12.72 7.96
CA ILE A 35 -0.07 11.47 7.25
C ILE A 35 -0.21 11.73 5.77
N TYR A 36 -0.92 12.79 5.38
CA TYR A 36 -1.07 13.20 3.98
C TYR A 36 0.29 13.48 3.31
N LYS A 37 1.15 14.28 3.97
CA LYS A 37 2.51 14.54 3.46
C LYS A 37 3.34 13.27 3.32
N MET A 38 3.22 12.35 4.27
CA MET A 38 3.93 11.06 4.26
C MET A 38 3.42 10.17 3.14
N SER A 39 2.10 10.12 2.89
CA SER A 39 1.52 9.32 1.79
C SER A 39 1.96 9.82 0.41
N ARG A 40 2.22 11.11 0.26
CA ARG A 40 2.71 11.69 -1.00
C ARG A 40 4.21 11.55 -1.21
N ASN A 41 4.99 11.46 -0.14
CA ASN A 41 6.45 11.44 -0.19
C ASN A 41 7.01 10.25 0.59
N ILE A 42 6.49 9.06 0.33
CA ILE A 42 6.80 7.82 1.06
C ILE A 42 8.30 7.59 1.15
N GLU A 43 9.02 7.72 0.05
CA GLU A 43 10.46 7.46 -0.02
C GLU A 43 11.27 8.35 0.96
N LYS A 44 10.82 9.58 1.16
CA LYS A 44 11.43 10.51 2.12
C LYS A 44 11.17 10.10 3.56
N PHE A 45 9.99 9.58 3.86
CA PHE A 45 9.52 9.35 5.23
C PHE A 45 9.61 7.89 5.70
N LYS A 46 9.67 6.90 4.79
CA LYS A 46 9.59 5.47 5.14
C LYS A 46 10.60 4.96 6.17
N LYS A 47 11.71 5.70 6.40
CA LYS A 47 12.73 5.38 7.40
C LYS A 47 12.54 6.13 8.72
N THR A 48 11.62 7.09 8.80
CA THR A 48 11.41 7.91 10.01
C THR A 48 10.59 7.16 11.06
N ASN A 49 10.73 7.56 12.32
CA ASN A 49 9.94 7.00 13.39
C ASN A 49 8.47 7.39 13.27
N GLU A 50 8.17 8.59 12.80
CA GLU A 50 6.82 9.07 12.56
C GLU A 50 6.09 8.19 11.55
N PHE A 51 6.77 7.75 10.49
CA PHE A 51 6.18 6.83 9.52
C PHE A 51 5.86 5.46 10.11
N LYS A 52 6.72 4.94 11.00
CA LYS A 52 6.47 3.68 11.71
C LYS A 52 5.25 3.76 12.62
N LEU A 53 5.06 4.88 13.33
CA LEU A 53 3.92 5.11 14.22
C LEU A 53 2.57 5.04 13.49
N ILE A 54 2.51 5.31 12.18
CA ILE A 54 1.30 5.13 11.38
C ILE A 54 0.80 3.68 11.47
N PHE A 55 1.71 2.70 11.42
CA PHE A 55 1.39 1.27 11.41
C PHE A 55 1.23 0.67 12.81
N GLU A 56 1.48 1.44 13.86
CA GLU A 56 1.16 1.08 15.24
C GLU A 56 -0.31 1.35 15.62
N SER A 57 -1.03 2.11 14.77
CA SER A 57 -2.43 2.45 14.98
C SER A 57 -3.27 2.10 13.77
N LYS A 58 -4.24 1.20 13.93
CA LYS A 58 -5.17 0.80 12.86
C LYS A 58 -5.91 2.00 12.23
N ASN A 59 -6.22 3.02 13.01
CA ASN A 59 -6.90 4.21 12.50
C ASN A 59 -5.98 5.06 11.62
N LEU A 60 -4.73 5.28 12.06
CA LEU A 60 -3.74 6.02 11.25
C LEU A 60 -3.40 5.27 9.98
N THR A 61 -3.26 3.94 10.05
CA THR A 61 -3.04 3.07 8.89
C THR A 61 -4.18 3.19 7.86
N LYS A 62 -5.43 3.14 8.31
CA LYS A 62 -6.60 3.33 7.42
C LYS A 62 -6.61 4.69 6.75
N VAL A 63 -6.29 5.76 7.48
CA VAL A 63 -6.19 7.11 6.92
C VAL A 63 -5.06 7.18 5.89
N PHE A 64 -3.90 6.61 6.20
CA PHE A 64 -2.77 6.55 5.28
C PHE A 64 -3.13 5.83 3.97
N TYR A 65 -3.77 4.65 4.05
CA TYR A 65 -4.20 3.91 2.88
C TYR A 65 -5.31 4.61 2.08
N SER A 66 -6.19 5.35 2.74
CA SER A 66 -7.21 6.15 2.03
C SER A 66 -6.58 7.24 1.16
N PHE A 67 -5.53 7.91 1.66
CA PHE A 67 -4.76 8.85 0.87
C PHE A 67 -3.98 8.18 -0.26
N LEU A 68 -3.35 7.04 0.07
CA LEU A 68 -2.58 6.30 -0.91
C LEU A 68 -3.47 5.83 -2.06
N LYS A 69 -4.67 5.31 -1.75
CA LYS A 69 -5.67 4.91 -2.73
C LYS A 69 -6.11 6.08 -3.62
N ARG A 70 -6.41 7.22 -3.01
CA ARG A 70 -6.84 8.41 -3.73
C ARG A 70 -5.79 8.94 -4.71
N ASP A 71 -4.51 8.89 -4.30
CA ASP A 71 -3.40 9.46 -5.06
C ASP A 71 -2.71 8.41 -5.97
N SER A 72 -3.19 7.16 -6.00
CA SER A 72 -2.67 6.10 -6.89
C SER A 72 -3.33 6.17 -8.27
N LYS A 73 -2.54 5.86 -9.31
CA LYS A 73 -3.06 5.73 -10.68
C LYS A 73 -3.98 4.51 -10.78
N PHE A 74 -3.53 3.40 -10.17
CA PHE A 74 -4.30 2.17 -10.10
C PHE A 74 -4.29 1.62 -8.68
N PHE A 75 -5.39 1.02 -8.34
CA PHE A 75 -5.62 0.38 -7.06
C PHE A 75 -6.10 -1.06 -7.29
N VAL A 76 -5.35 -2.01 -6.77
CA VAL A 76 -5.72 -3.42 -6.77
C VAL A 76 -6.39 -3.72 -5.42
N PRO A 77 -7.70 -3.97 -5.39
CA PRO A 77 -8.42 -4.21 -4.14
C PRO A 77 -8.00 -5.54 -3.51
N LYS A 78 -8.41 -5.75 -2.27
CA LYS A 78 -8.36 -7.06 -1.63
C LYS A 78 -9.11 -8.07 -2.50
N ALA A 79 -8.56 -9.27 -2.65
CA ALA A 79 -9.25 -10.30 -3.42
C ALA A 79 -10.53 -10.73 -2.71
N VAL A 80 -11.61 -10.84 -3.45
CA VAL A 80 -12.84 -11.45 -2.92
C VAL A 80 -12.59 -12.95 -2.78
N ALA A 81 -12.93 -13.52 -1.64
CA ALA A 81 -12.54 -14.83 -1.11
C ALA A 81 -12.92 -16.08 -1.94
N ALA A 82 -13.05 -16.01 -3.26
CA ALA A 82 -13.56 -17.09 -4.08
C ALA A 82 -12.57 -17.70 -5.10
N SER A 83 -11.37 -17.15 -5.28
CA SER A 83 -10.41 -17.73 -6.24
C SER A 83 -9.28 -18.46 -5.51
N SER A 84 -9.27 -19.77 -5.61
CA SER A 84 -8.23 -20.66 -5.08
C SER A 84 -6.85 -20.49 -5.72
N GLU A 85 -6.72 -19.70 -6.76
CA GLU A 85 -5.46 -19.40 -7.44
C GLU A 85 -5.19 -17.89 -7.44
N MET A 86 -4.41 -17.46 -6.46
CA MET A 86 -4.00 -16.06 -6.28
C MET A 86 -2.92 -15.60 -7.25
N ASN A 87 -2.84 -16.24 -8.41
CA ASN A 87 -1.85 -15.89 -9.43
C ASN A 87 -2.29 -14.73 -10.33
N VAL A 88 -3.55 -14.31 -10.24
CA VAL A 88 -4.09 -13.18 -11.02
C VAL A 88 -4.93 -12.30 -10.11
N ARG A 89 -4.70 -11.00 -10.15
CA ARG A 89 -5.51 -9.98 -9.48
C ARG A 89 -5.94 -8.94 -10.50
N GLU A 90 -7.22 -8.87 -10.76
CA GLU A 90 -7.81 -7.87 -11.65
C GLU A 90 -8.10 -6.58 -10.89
N PHE A 91 -7.98 -5.46 -11.59
CA PHE A 91 -8.30 -4.13 -11.08
C PHE A 91 -8.84 -3.25 -12.22
N ASP A 92 -9.48 -2.15 -11.86
CA ASP A 92 -9.91 -1.17 -12.84
C ASP A 92 -8.69 -0.59 -13.57
N GLY A 93 -8.62 -0.87 -14.88
CA GLY A 93 -7.51 -0.48 -15.75
C GLY A 93 -6.46 -1.56 -16.02
N GLY A 94 -6.60 -2.80 -15.50
CA GLY A 94 -5.65 -3.85 -15.84
C GLY A 94 -5.67 -5.10 -14.97
N LYS A 95 -4.57 -5.83 -15.01
CA LYS A 95 -4.36 -7.04 -14.20
C LYS A 95 -2.91 -7.18 -13.73
N LEU A 96 -2.74 -7.79 -12.59
CA LEU A 96 -1.45 -8.22 -12.04
C LEU A 96 -1.42 -9.75 -12.06
N THR A 97 -0.38 -10.33 -12.66
CA THR A 97 -0.20 -11.79 -12.70
C THR A 97 1.10 -12.18 -12.02
N ILE A 98 1.09 -13.34 -11.37
CA ILE A 98 2.20 -13.89 -10.61
C ILE A 98 2.58 -15.24 -11.21
N ASN A 99 3.79 -15.35 -11.73
CA ASN A 99 4.27 -16.56 -12.39
C ASN A 99 5.55 -17.08 -11.74
N LYS A 100 5.60 -18.37 -11.44
CA LYS A 100 6.82 -19.03 -10.98
C LYS A 100 7.72 -19.33 -12.17
N SER A 101 9.02 -19.10 -12.02
CA SER A 101 9.98 -19.48 -13.05
C SER A 101 10.15 -20.99 -13.14
N ASN A 102 10.00 -21.54 -14.33
CA ASN A 102 10.29 -22.96 -14.58
C ASN A 102 11.81 -23.25 -14.69
N LYS A 103 12.61 -22.20 -14.96
CA LYS A 103 14.06 -22.35 -15.19
C LYS A 103 14.92 -21.97 -13.98
N LYS A 104 14.44 -21.07 -13.12
CA LYS A 104 15.17 -20.58 -11.96
C LYS A 104 14.36 -20.84 -10.71
N ASN A 105 14.79 -21.84 -9.94
CA ASN A 105 14.13 -22.22 -8.70
C ASN A 105 14.02 -21.03 -7.74
N GLY A 106 12.85 -20.81 -7.18
CA GLY A 106 12.59 -19.73 -6.23
C GLY A 106 12.49 -18.33 -6.83
N THR A 107 12.45 -18.19 -8.16
CA THR A 107 12.22 -16.91 -8.85
C THR A 107 10.75 -16.75 -9.22
N ILE A 108 10.22 -15.57 -8.93
CA ILE A 108 8.84 -15.17 -9.20
C ILE A 108 8.85 -13.98 -10.14
N TYR A 109 8.04 -14.02 -11.16
CA TYR A 109 7.76 -12.90 -12.05
C TYR A 109 6.39 -12.31 -11.73
N ILE A 110 6.34 -11.01 -11.48
CA ILE A 110 5.12 -10.24 -11.31
C ILE A 110 4.99 -9.40 -12.58
N ASN A 111 3.92 -9.66 -13.34
CA ASN A 111 3.61 -8.87 -14.52
C ASN A 111 2.43 -7.96 -14.20
N ILE A 112 2.53 -6.71 -14.59
CA ILE A 112 1.45 -5.74 -14.57
C ILE A 112 1.11 -5.44 -16.01
N ILE A 113 -0.14 -5.67 -16.37
CA ILE A 113 -0.67 -5.47 -17.73
C ILE A 113 -1.80 -4.46 -17.60
N LEU A 114 -1.72 -3.37 -18.36
CA LEU A 114 -2.68 -2.28 -18.35
C LEU A 114 -3.53 -2.30 -19.61
N ASN A 115 -4.80 -1.95 -19.49
CA ASN A 115 -5.74 -1.98 -20.60
C ASN A 115 -5.50 -0.84 -21.60
N GLU A 116 -4.95 0.28 -21.12
CA GLU A 116 -4.71 1.46 -21.93
C GLU A 116 -3.26 1.94 -21.79
N MET A 117 -2.79 2.67 -22.81
CA MET A 117 -1.48 3.30 -22.82
C MET A 117 -1.41 4.38 -21.76
N ILE A 118 -0.46 4.28 -20.84
CA ILE A 118 -0.32 5.20 -19.73
C ILE A 118 0.91 6.08 -19.90
N ASP A 119 0.76 7.29 -19.39
CA ASP A 119 1.86 8.20 -19.15
C ASP A 119 2.98 7.50 -18.38
N LYS A 120 4.23 7.67 -18.86
CA LYS A 120 5.49 7.09 -18.32
C LYS A 120 5.79 7.45 -16.86
N SER A 121 4.84 8.04 -16.15
CA SER A 121 5.01 8.52 -14.77
C SER A 121 4.94 7.43 -13.69
N ILE A 122 4.44 6.23 -14.03
CA ILE A 122 4.29 5.14 -13.06
C ILE A 122 5.64 4.47 -12.80
N LYS A 123 6.08 4.53 -11.55
CA LYS A 123 7.42 4.05 -11.15
C LYS A 123 7.43 3.16 -9.91
N LYS A 124 6.33 3.06 -9.19
CA LYS A 124 6.30 2.38 -7.89
C LYS A 124 5.07 1.51 -7.72
N LEU A 125 5.30 0.35 -7.16
CA LEU A 125 4.28 -0.53 -6.60
C LEU A 125 4.39 -0.48 -5.08
N TYR A 126 3.32 -0.16 -4.40
CA TYR A 126 3.23 -0.22 -2.95
C TYR A 126 2.28 -1.34 -2.54
N VAL A 127 2.68 -2.10 -1.56
CA VAL A 127 1.94 -3.27 -1.07
C VAL A 127 1.87 -3.22 0.43
N GLY A 128 0.70 -3.40 1.00
CA GLY A 128 0.61 -3.40 2.45
C GLY A 128 -0.73 -3.85 3.02
N ASN A 129 -0.68 -4.18 4.29
CA ASN A 129 -1.81 -4.45 5.15
C ASN A 129 -1.72 -3.61 6.43
N GLU A 130 -2.47 -3.95 7.47
CA GLU A 130 -2.47 -3.19 8.73
C GLU A 130 -1.10 -3.15 9.42
N ASP A 131 -0.23 -4.14 9.20
CA ASP A 131 1.01 -4.33 9.96
C ASP A 131 2.27 -4.05 9.13
N VAL A 132 2.21 -4.26 7.83
CA VAL A 132 3.40 -4.25 6.96
C VAL A 132 3.14 -3.44 5.70
N PHE A 133 4.10 -2.57 5.40
CA PHE A 133 4.11 -1.77 4.18
C PHE A 133 5.44 -1.92 3.45
N LYS A 134 5.39 -2.20 2.15
CA LYS A 134 6.55 -2.38 1.27
C LYS A 134 6.37 -1.68 -0.05
N SER A 135 7.49 -1.37 -0.70
CA SER A 135 7.49 -0.80 -2.06
C SER A 135 8.46 -1.55 -2.97
N LEU A 136 8.12 -1.61 -4.25
CA LEU A 136 8.97 -2.06 -5.34
C LEU A 136 9.08 -0.96 -6.39
N ASP A 137 10.26 -0.83 -6.97
CA ASP A 137 10.45 -0.04 -8.17
C ASP A 137 9.90 -0.81 -9.38
N LEU A 138 9.12 -0.13 -10.19
CA LEU A 138 8.65 -0.64 -11.46
C LEU A 138 9.65 -0.28 -12.57
N LEU A 139 9.89 -1.21 -13.46
CA LEU A 139 10.57 -0.93 -14.71
C LEU A 139 9.63 -0.13 -15.63
N GLU A 140 10.19 0.48 -16.65
CA GLU A 140 9.41 1.18 -17.67
C GLU A 140 8.38 0.24 -18.31
N PHE A 141 7.19 0.76 -18.56
CA PHE A 141 6.16 0.02 -19.27
C PHE A 141 6.49 0.01 -20.77
N ILE A 142 6.50 -1.18 -21.35
CA ILE A 142 6.64 -1.43 -22.79
C ILE A 142 5.35 -2.10 -23.24
N ASP A 143 4.70 -1.57 -24.24
CA ASP A 143 3.41 -2.10 -24.75
C ASP A 143 2.38 -2.35 -23.61
N ASN A 144 2.24 -1.37 -22.71
CA ASN A 144 1.35 -1.41 -21.54
C ASN A 144 1.69 -2.51 -20.51
N GLN A 145 2.88 -3.09 -20.58
CA GLN A 145 3.29 -4.15 -19.66
C GLN A 145 4.62 -3.80 -18.97
N THR A 146 4.72 -4.20 -17.72
CA THR A 146 5.99 -4.23 -17.01
C THR A 146 6.12 -5.53 -16.22
N GLN A 147 7.37 -5.97 -16.02
CA GLN A 147 7.66 -7.19 -15.29
C GLN A 147 8.68 -6.91 -14.19
N ILE A 148 8.42 -7.45 -13.02
CA ILE A 148 9.34 -7.41 -11.89
C ILE A 148 9.74 -8.84 -11.55
N MET A 149 11.02 -9.04 -11.28
CA MET A 149 11.55 -10.30 -10.81
C MET A 149 11.87 -10.20 -9.31
N ILE A 150 11.32 -11.11 -8.51
CA ILE A 150 11.59 -11.20 -7.08
C ILE A 150 11.91 -12.64 -6.67
N LYS A 151 12.46 -12.83 -5.48
CA LYS A 151 12.64 -14.17 -4.91
C LYS A 151 11.37 -14.61 -4.17
N GLN A 152 11.05 -15.89 -4.22
CA GLN A 152 9.94 -16.49 -3.47
C GLN A 152 10.12 -16.32 -1.94
N SER A 153 11.36 -16.19 -1.47
CA SER A 153 11.69 -15.92 -0.07
C SER A 153 11.46 -14.48 0.36
N ASP A 154 11.28 -13.55 -0.59
CA ASP A 154 11.09 -12.14 -0.27
C ASP A 154 9.76 -11.91 0.46
N ARG A 155 9.79 -11.09 1.50
CA ARG A 155 8.58 -10.74 2.26
C ARG A 155 7.50 -10.10 1.37
N ILE A 156 7.91 -9.38 0.33
CA ILE A 156 6.97 -8.72 -0.57
C ILE A 156 6.19 -9.72 -1.42
N TYR A 157 6.77 -10.88 -1.77
CA TYR A 157 6.05 -11.95 -2.43
C TYR A 157 4.87 -12.43 -1.57
N LYS A 158 5.12 -12.67 -0.27
CA LYS A 158 4.07 -13.10 0.66
C LYS A 158 2.93 -12.08 0.77
N LEU A 159 3.26 -10.78 0.70
CA LEU A 159 2.23 -9.73 0.71
C LEU A 159 1.43 -9.70 -0.60
N ILE A 160 2.08 -9.84 -1.75
CA ILE A 160 1.38 -9.77 -3.05
C ILE A 160 0.41 -10.92 -3.24
N ILE A 161 0.73 -12.12 -2.73
CA ILE A 161 -0.16 -13.29 -2.81
C ILE A 161 -1.24 -13.32 -1.70
N ASP A 162 -1.14 -12.47 -0.69
CA ASP A 162 -2.14 -12.41 0.38
C ASP A 162 -3.42 -11.70 -0.12
N PRO A 163 -4.60 -12.37 -0.09
CA PRO A 163 -5.86 -11.78 -0.55
C PRO A 163 -6.26 -10.53 0.22
N ASN A 164 -5.84 -10.42 1.48
CA ASN A 164 -6.20 -9.32 2.36
C ASN A 164 -5.32 -8.08 2.18
N VAL A 165 -4.36 -8.13 1.27
CA VAL A 165 -3.45 -7.02 1.00
C VAL A 165 -3.96 -6.16 -0.14
N GLU A 166 -3.85 -4.86 0.02
CA GLU A 166 -4.10 -3.87 -1.01
C GLU A 166 -2.79 -3.52 -1.74
N ILE A 167 -2.90 -3.26 -3.06
CA ILE A 167 -1.76 -2.89 -3.89
C ILE A 167 -2.06 -1.55 -4.56
N PHE A 168 -1.09 -0.66 -4.55
CA PHE A 168 -1.20 0.70 -5.08
C PHE A 168 -0.09 0.91 -6.12
N ILE A 169 -0.47 1.36 -7.31
CA ILE A 169 0.43 1.59 -8.45
C ILE A 169 0.49 3.10 -8.72
N ARG A 170 1.71 3.67 -8.64
CA ARG A 170 1.96 5.12 -8.77
C ARG A 170 3.15 5.40 -9.67
#